data_f89b6d8422b4c7bc49f997acecb7ce8e
#
_entry.id   f89b6d8422b4c7bc49f997acecb7ce8e
#
_cell.length_a   1.000
_cell.length_b   1.000
_cell.length_c   1.000
_cell.angle_alpha   90.00
_cell.angle_beta   90.00
_cell.angle_gamma   90.00
#
_symmetry.space_group_name_H-M   'P 1'
#
loop_
_entity.id
_entity.type
_entity.pdbx_description
1 polymer ?
#
loop_
_entity_poly.entity_id
_entity_poly.type
_entity_poly.pdbx_seq_one_letter_code
_entity_poly.pdbx_strand_id
1 'polypeptide(L)'
;MARQRKKLLIVDGYNVLRSGSRYRQVTDPDYTDDTFNVARETLINDVINYAGRDWRAIIVFDGARNAFSTGEAETVGGVRIMFSPAGQSADKVIEKLAHDARERQVETLVVTSDATIQDTVFGFGVDRMSADGFSREVGMHYEDARLDETPKVAQKNTVASRIDPAVLAKLKAMRDGESEPHGR
;
A
#
# COMPACT_ATOMS: atom_id res chain seq x y z
N MET A 1 25.31 3.04 -14.45
CA MET A 1 23.84 2.95 -14.50
C MET A 1 23.23 4.16 -13.82
N ALA A 2 22.48 4.97 -14.52
CA ALA A 2 21.78 6.11 -13.94
C ALA A 2 20.75 5.55 -12.92
N ARG A 3 20.87 5.93 -11.66
CA ARG A 3 19.89 5.58 -10.62
C ARG A 3 18.57 6.27 -11.00
N GLN A 4 17.60 5.50 -11.45
CA GLN A 4 16.28 6.02 -11.80
C GLN A 4 15.76 6.86 -10.62
N ARG A 5 15.47 8.16 -10.87
CA ARG A 5 14.95 9.03 -9.82
C ARG A 5 13.59 8.49 -9.41
N LYS A 6 13.43 8.18 -8.13
CA LYS A 6 12.14 7.76 -7.61
C LYS A 6 11.12 8.89 -7.78
N LYS A 7 9.93 8.55 -8.18
CA LYS A 7 8.76 9.43 -8.19
C LYS A 7 8.43 9.90 -6.76
N LEU A 8 7.76 11.02 -6.61
CA LEU A 8 7.36 11.55 -5.31
C LEU A 8 5.86 11.35 -5.09
N LEU A 9 5.50 10.71 -3.99
CA LEU A 9 4.14 10.60 -3.51
C LEU A 9 3.95 11.53 -2.31
N ILE A 10 3.00 12.44 -2.37
CA ILE A 10 2.64 13.35 -1.27
C ILE A 10 1.21 13.02 -0.87
N VAL A 11 0.99 12.68 0.39
CA VAL A 11 -0.31 12.29 0.93
C VAL A 11 -0.75 13.30 1.99
N ASP A 12 -1.92 13.90 1.78
CA ASP A 12 -2.59 14.72 2.77
C ASP A 12 -3.24 13.81 3.82
N GLY A 13 -2.55 13.63 4.96
CA GLY A 13 -2.89 12.60 5.93
C GLY A 13 -4.30 12.74 6.49
N TYR A 14 -4.67 13.91 7.01
CA TYR A 14 -6.00 14.10 7.58
C TYR A 14 -7.12 14.11 6.54
N ASN A 15 -6.86 14.66 5.36
CA ASN A 15 -7.84 14.63 4.29
C ASN A 15 -8.14 13.19 3.84
N VAL A 16 -7.11 12.36 3.67
CA VAL A 16 -7.29 10.95 3.30
C VAL A 16 -8.01 10.18 4.38
N LEU A 17 -7.68 10.38 5.65
CA LEU A 17 -8.37 9.73 6.76
C LEU A 17 -9.86 10.08 6.82
N ARG A 18 -10.24 11.34 6.53
CA ARG A 18 -11.62 11.81 6.59
C ARG A 18 -12.43 11.46 5.34
N SER A 19 -11.82 11.54 4.17
CA SER A 19 -12.50 11.44 2.87
C SER A 19 -12.31 10.11 2.17
N GLY A 20 -11.32 9.32 2.55
CA GLY A 20 -11.04 8.01 1.95
C GLY A 20 -12.02 6.95 2.46
N SER A 21 -12.65 6.22 1.54
CA SER A 21 -13.62 5.18 1.87
C SER A 21 -13.07 4.06 2.77
N ARG A 22 -11.78 3.77 2.65
CA ARG A 22 -11.07 2.78 3.45
C ARG A 22 -10.92 3.20 4.93
N TYR A 23 -10.96 4.49 5.23
CA TYR A 23 -10.70 5.06 6.56
C TYR A 23 -11.94 5.68 7.21
N ARG A 24 -13.14 5.40 6.70
CA ARG A 24 -14.41 6.03 7.14
C ARG A 24 -14.75 5.87 8.61
N GLN A 25 -14.16 4.91 9.29
CA GLN A 25 -14.32 4.75 10.74
C GLN A 25 -13.91 5.99 11.54
N VAL A 26 -13.10 6.88 10.93
CA VAL A 26 -12.68 8.17 11.50
C VAL A 26 -13.82 9.18 11.64
N THR A 27 -14.93 8.99 10.92
CA THR A 27 -16.12 9.87 10.98
C THR A 27 -17.24 9.31 11.86
N ASP A 28 -17.02 8.19 12.54
CA ASP A 28 -17.97 7.56 13.44
C ASP A 28 -18.15 8.44 14.71
N PRO A 29 -19.39 8.71 15.19
CA PRO A 29 -19.62 9.41 16.45
C PRO A 29 -18.98 8.77 17.69
N ASP A 30 -18.75 7.46 17.67
CA ASP A 30 -18.07 6.71 18.75
C ASP A 30 -16.54 6.74 18.60
N TYR A 31 -16.02 7.63 17.76
CA TYR A 31 -14.62 7.76 17.45
C TYR A 31 -13.80 8.26 18.64
N THR A 32 -12.84 7.46 19.07
CA THR A 32 -11.91 7.79 20.16
C THR A 32 -10.51 8.11 19.62
N ASP A 33 -9.66 8.71 20.45
CA ASP A 33 -8.26 8.95 20.11
C ASP A 33 -7.54 7.65 19.72
N ASP A 34 -7.91 6.52 20.32
CA ASP A 34 -7.34 5.21 19.97
C ASP A 34 -7.74 4.79 18.56
N THR A 35 -8.99 4.99 18.18
CA THR A 35 -9.49 4.71 16.81
C THR A 35 -8.76 5.57 15.78
N PHE A 36 -8.49 6.83 16.11
CA PHE A 36 -7.72 7.74 15.27
C PHE A 36 -6.29 7.26 15.08
N ASN A 37 -5.63 6.84 16.14
CA ASN A 37 -4.26 6.32 16.07
C ASN A 37 -4.21 5.05 15.21
N VAL A 38 -5.17 4.14 15.36
CA VAL A 38 -5.28 2.93 14.53
C VAL A 38 -5.47 3.28 13.04
N ALA A 39 -6.36 4.24 12.72
CA ALA A 39 -6.57 4.68 11.34
C ALA A 39 -5.30 5.32 10.75
N ARG A 40 -4.59 6.13 11.53
CA ARG A 40 -3.32 6.75 11.14
C ARG A 40 -2.25 5.70 10.86
N GLU A 41 -2.09 4.71 11.73
CA GLU A 41 -1.16 3.60 11.54
C GLU A 41 -1.52 2.78 10.30
N THR A 42 -2.82 2.53 10.09
CA THR A 42 -3.31 1.86 8.89
C THR A 42 -2.94 2.63 7.63
N LEU A 43 -3.16 3.96 7.61
CA LEU A 43 -2.76 4.80 6.47
C LEU A 43 -1.25 4.75 6.22
N ILE A 44 -0.43 4.81 7.29
CA ILE A 44 1.03 4.74 7.16
C ILE A 44 1.44 3.41 6.50
N ASN A 45 0.89 2.29 6.98
CA ASN A 45 1.18 0.97 6.41
C ASN A 45 0.70 0.85 4.96
N ASP A 46 -0.47 1.40 4.64
CA ASP A 46 -0.99 1.43 3.27
C ASP A 46 -0.08 2.23 2.33
N VAL A 47 0.42 3.37 2.78
CA VAL A 47 1.36 4.19 2.00
C VAL A 47 2.71 3.49 1.84
N ILE A 48 3.21 2.79 2.87
CA ILE A 48 4.44 1.99 2.77
C ILE A 48 4.29 0.93 1.67
N ASN A 49 3.20 0.19 1.69
CA ASN A 49 2.94 -0.88 0.72
C ASN A 49 2.74 -0.32 -0.69
N TYR A 50 1.95 0.74 -0.85
CA TYR A 50 1.71 1.39 -2.12
C TYR A 50 2.98 2.00 -2.74
N ALA A 51 3.78 2.68 -1.92
CA ALA A 51 5.01 3.32 -2.38
C ALA A 51 6.07 2.32 -2.86
N GLY A 52 6.20 1.19 -2.18
CA GLY A 52 7.12 0.14 -2.54
C GLY A 52 8.54 0.66 -2.84
N ARG A 53 9.09 0.27 -3.98
CA ARG A 53 10.42 0.69 -4.44
C ARG A 53 10.40 1.88 -5.40
N ASP A 54 9.25 2.23 -5.96
CA ASP A 54 9.11 3.16 -7.07
C ASP A 54 8.92 4.59 -6.61
N TRP A 55 8.32 4.78 -5.44
CA TRP A 55 7.98 6.07 -4.88
C TRP A 55 8.87 6.42 -3.67
N ARG A 56 9.15 7.72 -3.55
CA ARG A 56 9.54 8.33 -2.29
C ARG A 56 8.29 8.99 -1.70
N ALA A 57 7.76 8.44 -0.61
CA ALA A 57 6.51 8.90 -0.04
C ALA A 57 6.70 9.83 1.15
N ILE A 58 5.81 10.82 1.23
CA ILE A 58 5.70 11.78 2.34
C ILE A 58 4.22 11.86 2.73
N ILE A 59 3.91 11.66 4.01
CA ILE A 59 2.59 11.94 4.57
C ILE A 59 2.70 13.25 5.35
N VAL A 60 1.83 14.19 5.07
CA VAL A 60 1.76 15.48 5.75
C VAL A 60 0.48 15.51 6.59
N PHE A 61 0.64 15.72 7.90
CA PHE A 61 -0.46 15.97 8.83
C PHE A 61 -0.51 17.44 9.23
N ASP A 62 -1.69 17.97 9.46
CA ASP A 62 -1.85 19.35 9.92
C ASP A 62 -1.46 19.48 11.40
N GLY A 63 -0.38 20.19 11.65
CA GLY A 63 0.12 20.56 12.99
C GLY A 63 -0.15 22.00 13.36
N ALA A 64 -0.91 22.76 12.55
CA ALA A 64 -1.09 24.21 12.73
C ALA A 64 -1.63 24.61 14.12
N ARG A 65 -2.42 23.73 14.75
CA ARG A 65 -2.99 23.94 16.09
C ARG A 65 -2.09 23.47 17.22
N ASN A 66 -0.98 22.80 16.92
CA ASN A 66 -0.01 22.36 17.90
C ASN A 66 1.15 23.35 17.97
N ALA A 67 1.17 24.17 19.01
CA ALA A 67 2.22 25.19 19.22
C ALA A 67 3.63 24.60 19.32
N PHE A 68 3.75 23.29 19.56
CA PHE A 68 5.01 22.57 19.68
C PHE A 68 5.41 21.83 18.39
N SER A 69 4.60 21.94 17.32
CA SER A 69 4.94 21.30 16.05
C SER A 69 6.11 22.01 15.39
N THR A 70 7.23 21.32 15.26
CA THR A 70 8.48 21.85 14.66
C THR A 70 8.52 21.66 13.15
N GLY A 71 7.61 20.88 12.59
CA GLY A 71 7.68 20.48 11.18
C GLY A 71 8.75 19.42 10.91
N GLU A 72 9.36 18.87 11.95
CA GLU A 72 10.30 17.76 11.81
C GLU A 72 9.60 16.51 11.28
N ALA A 73 10.34 15.73 10.51
CA ALA A 73 9.83 14.51 9.91
C ALA A 73 10.53 13.29 10.53
N GLU A 74 9.74 12.29 10.84
CA GLU A 74 10.24 10.94 11.13
C GLU A 74 10.11 10.04 9.88
N THR A 75 10.85 8.95 9.86
CA THR A 75 10.78 7.98 8.76
C THR A 75 10.40 6.62 9.28
N VAL A 76 9.28 6.09 8.78
CA VAL A 76 8.76 4.77 9.13
C VAL A 76 8.60 3.96 7.84
N GLY A 77 9.25 2.79 7.76
CA GLY A 77 9.16 1.93 6.58
C GLY A 77 9.59 2.59 5.25
N GLY A 78 10.46 3.63 5.31
CA GLY A 78 10.89 4.39 4.15
C GLY A 78 9.97 5.55 3.75
N VAL A 79 8.83 5.73 4.45
CA VAL A 79 7.90 6.84 4.28
C VAL A 79 8.24 7.94 5.30
N ARG A 80 8.32 9.18 4.83
CA ARG A 80 8.47 10.36 5.71
C ARG A 80 7.10 10.78 6.22
N ILE A 81 7.00 10.92 7.53
CA ILE A 81 5.79 11.39 8.22
C ILE A 81 6.15 12.71 8.86
N MET A 82 5.41 13.76 8.56
CA MET A 82 5.65 15.08 9.11
C MET A 82 4.35 15.77 9.49
N PHE A 83 4.44 16.59 10.52
CA PHE A 83 3.39 17.54 10.87
C PHE A 83 3.80 18.93 10.34
N SER A 84 2.85 19.70 9.82
CA SER A 84 3.15 21.07 9.45
C SER A 84 3.63 21.87 10.66
N PRO A 85 4.55 22.83 10.49
CA PRO A 85 5.01 23.68 11.59
C PRO A 85 3.86 24.45 12.24
N ALA A 86 4.01 24.84 13.49
CA ALA A 86 3.04 25.67 14.19
C ALA A 86 2.69 26.93 13.37
N GLY A 87 1.40 27.22 13.24
CA GLY A 87 0.90 28.36 12.46
C GLY A 87 0.91 28.17 10.94
N GLN A 88 1.34 27.03 10.42
CA GLN A 88 1.31 26.69 9.00
C GLN A 88 0.38 25.49 8.75
N SER A 89 -0.51 25.60 7.76
CA SER A 89 -1.39 24.50 7.39
C SER A 89 -0.64 23.40 6.60
N ALA A 90 -1.16 22.18 6.64
CA ALA A 90 -0.66 21.08 5.79
C ALA A 90 -0.71 21.45 4.30
N ASP A 91 -1.75 22.19 3.87
CA ASP A 91 -1.94 22.64 2.49
C ASP A 91 -0.70 23.39 1.97
N LYS A 92 -0.21 24.37 2.74
CA LYS A 92 0.99 25.15 2.36
C LYS A 92 2.25 24.29 2.28
N VAL A 93 2.35 23.29 3.14
CA VAL A 93 3.46 22.33 3.09
C VAL A 93 3.39 21.48 1.84
N ILE A 94 2.20 20.97 1.50
CA ILE A 94 1.95 20.15 0.31
C ILE A 94 2.24 20.95 -0.96
N GLU A 95 1.70 22.17 -1.05
CA GLU A 95 1.95 23.09 -2.17
C GLU A 95 3.45 23.34 -2.39
N LYS A 96 4.18 23.62 -1.31
CA LYS A 96 5.62 23.82 -1.36
C LYS A 96 6.37 22.58 -1.82
N LEU A 97 6.03 21.41 -1.29
CA LEU A 97 6.64 20.14 -1.70
C LEU A 97 6.39 19.83 -3.19
N ALA A 98 5.17 20.06 -3.67
CA ALA A 98 4.81 19.88 -5.07
C ALA A 98 5.54 20.87 -5.97
N HIS A 99 5.63 22.16 -5.56
CA HIS A 99 6.40 23.18 -6.27
C HIS A 99 7.88 22.80 -6.37
N ASP A 100 8.53 22.46 -5.26
CA ASP A 100 9.95 22.09 -5.22
C ASP A 100 10.23 20.84 -6.07
N ALA A 101 9.29 19.88 -6.11
CA ALA A 101 9.41 18.69 -6.94
C ALA A 101 9.32 19.03 -8.43
N ARG A 102 8.40 19.91 -8.81
CA ARG A 102 8.25 20.42 -10.18
C ARG A 102 9.50 21.14 -10.66
N GLU A 103 10.07 22.04 -9.85
CA GLU A 103 11.31 22.72 -10.19
C GLU A 103 12.48 21.75 -10.42
N ARG A 104 12.48 20.63 -9.72
CA ARG A 104 13.47 19.55 -9.87
C ARG A 104 13.12 18.53 -10.95
N GLN A 105 12.00 18.71 -11.65
CA GLN A 105 11.48 17.80 -12.67
C GLN A 105 11.29 16.36 -12.11
N VAL A 106 10.77 16.24 -10.89
CA VAL A 106 10.42 14.97 -10.27
C VAL A 106 8.94 14.71 -10.52
N GLU A 107 8.63 13.59 -11.17
CA GLU A 107 7.25 13.12 -11.34
C GLU A 107 6.60 12.96 -9.96
N THR A 108 5.46 13.61 -9.74
CA THR A 108 4.85 13.73 -8.42
C THR A 108 3.38 13.38 -8.49
N LEU A 109 2.90 12.60 -7.51
CA LEU A 109 1.49 12.33 -7.27
C LEU A 109 1.09 12.94 -5.92
N VAL A 110 0.06 13.78 -5.93
CA VAL A 110 -0.55 14.36 -4.73
C VAL A 110 -1.89 13.72 -4.46
N VAL A 111 -2.04 13.16 -3.27
CA VAL A 111 -3.27 12.49 -2.81
C VAL A 111 -4.00 13.39 -1.84
N THR A 112 -5.09 13.97 -2.27
CA THR A 112 -6.03 14.78 -1.47
C THR A 112 -7.36 14.91 -2.19
N SER A 113 -8.47 15.01 -1.45
CA SER A 113 -9.79 15.37 -1.99
C SER A 113 -10.11 16.87 -1.85
N ASP A 114 -9.18 17.67 -1.29
CA ASP A 114 -9.35 19.11 -1.20
C ASP A 114 -9.17 19.76 -2.59
N ALA A 115 -10.24 20.37 -3.10
CA ALA A 115 -10.24 21.00 -4.41
C ALA A 115 -9.24 22.18 -4.48
N THR A 116 -9.07 22.92 -3.38
CA THR A 116 -8.15 24.06 -3.32
C THR A 116 -6.71 23.59 -3.53
N ILE A 117 -6.29 22.54 -2.83
CA ILE A 117 -4.95 21.96 -3.00
C ILE A 117 -4.82 21.39 -4.41
N GLN A 118 -5.83 20.66 -4.89
CA GLN A 118 -5.81 20.06 -6.22
C GLN A 118 -5.60 21.10 -7.31
N ASP A 119 -6.21 22.26 -7.19
CA ASP A 119 -6.05 23.35 -8.17
C ASP A 119 -4.71 24.07 -8.05
N THR A 120 -4.20 24.22 -6.82
CA THR A 120 -2.93 24.94 -6.56
C THR A 120 -1.71 24.13 -6.96
N VAL A 121 -1.73 22.80 -6.74
CA VAL A 121 -0.61 21.92 -7.08
C VAL A 121 -0.56 21.55 -8.56
N PHE A 122 -1.63 21.83 -9.30
CA PHE A 122 -1.74 21.50 -10.71
C PHE A 122 -0.60 22.11 -11.54
N GLY A 123 0.01 21.30 -12.38
CA GLY A 123 1.07 21.74 -13.26
C GLY A 123 1.80 20.56 -13.92
N PHE A 124 2.69 20.88 -14.84
CA PHE A 124 3.45 19.86 -15.58
C PHE A 124 4.25 18.97 -14.60
N GLY A 125 4.06 17.65 -14.70
CA GLY A 125 4.75 16.65 -13.88
C GLY A 125 4.15 16.42 -12.48
N VAL A 126 2.99 17.03 -12.17
CA VAL A 126 2.25 16.78 -10.93
C VAL A 126 0.87 16.21 -11.25
N ASP A 127 0.66 14.97 -10.89
CA ASP A 127 -0.62 14.27 -10.97
C ASP A 127 -1.38 14.39 -9.64
N ARG A 128 -2.70 14.22 -9.71
CA ARG A 128 -3.61 14.32 -8.56
C ARG A 128 -4.44 13.06 -8.43
N MET A 129 -4.66 12.63 -7.19
CA MET A 129 -5.55 11.52 -6.86
C MET A 129 -6.43 11.89 -5.67
N SER A 130 -7.72 11.58 -5.73
CA SER A 130 -8.60 11.75 -4.60
C SER A 130 -8.33 10.72 -3.50
N ALA A 131 -8.76 11.02 -2.26
CA ALA A 131 -8.67 10.07 -1.14
C ALA A 131 -9.40 8.75 -1.41
N ASP A 132 -10.56 8.80 -2.10
CA ASP A 132 -11.27 7.59 -2.53
C ASP A 132 -10.55 6.84 -3.66
N GLY A 133 -9.94 7.57 -4.59
CA GLY A 133 -9.07 6.99 -5.61
C GLY A 133 -7.92 6.20 -4.98
N PHE A 134 -7.23 6.81 -4.04
CA PHE A 134 -6.17 6.16 -3.29
C PHE A 134 -6.65 4.94 -2.51
N SER A 135 -7.80 5.04 -1.83
CA SER A 135 -8.40 3.92 -1.10
C SER A 135 -8.66 2.71 -2.00
N ARG A 136 -9.12 2.92 -3.23
CA ARG A 136 -9.33 1.85 -4.22
C ARG A 136 -8.03 1.25 -4.71
N GLU A 137 -7.04 2.10 -5.03
CA GLU A 137 -5.72 1.64 -5.47
C GLU A 137 -5.05 0.76 -4.41
N VAL A 138 -5.06 1.20 -3.15
CA VAL A 138 -4.55 0.42 -2.02
C VAL A 138 -5.28 -0.92 -1.91
N GLY A 139 -6.62 -0.93 -2.02
CA GLY A 139 -7.42 -2.15 -1.98
C GLY A 139 -7.00 -3.15 -3.06
N MET A 140 -6.81 -2.69 -4.30
CA MET A 140 -6.34 -3.53 -5.41
C MET A 140 -4.94 -4.09 -5.16
N HIS A 141 -4.02 -3.29 -4.63
CA HIS A 141 -2.68 -3.76 -4.26
C HIS A 141 -2.70 -4.91 -3.25
N TYR A 142 -3.60 -4.85 -2.27
CA TYR A 142 -3.75 -5.95 -1.29
C TYR A 142 -4.35 -7.20 -1.91
N GLU A 143 -5.30 -7.07 -2.83
CA GLU A 143 -5.89 -8.21 -3.53
C GLU A 143 -4.88 -8.90 -4.44
N ASP A 144 -4.12 -8.14 -5.21
CA ASP A 144 -3.05 -8.67 -6.08
C ASP A 144 -1.98 -9.41 -5.27
N ALA A 145 -1.54 -8.83 -4.14
CA ALA A 145 -0.58 -9.47 -3.25
C ALA A 145 -1.12 -10.80 -2.68
N ARG A 146 -2.42 -10.85 -2.31
CA ARG A 146 -3.06 -12.09 -1.84
C ARG A 146 -3.17 -13.15 -2.92
N LEU A 147 -3.41 -12.76 -4.17
CA LEU A 147 -3.47 -13.69 -5.31
C LEU A 147 -2.08 -14.28 -5.62
N ASP A 148 -1.02 -13.50 -5.45
CA ASP A 148 0.36 -13.96 -5.62
C ASP A 148 0.80 -14.90 -4.48
N GLU A 149 0.30 -14.68 -3.25
CA GLU A 149 0.55 -15.53 -2.08
C GLU A 149 -0.30 -16.81 -2.06
N THR A 150 -1.41 -16.89 -2.81
CA THR A 150 -2.11 -18.16 -2.97
C THR A 150 -1.14 -19.14 -3.60
N PRO A 151 -0.76 -20.23 -2.90
CA PRO A 151 0.13 -21.22 -3.47
C PRO A 151 -0.54 -21.67 -4.77
N LYS A 152 0.09 -21.38 -5.91
CA LYS A 152 -0.20 -22.10 -7.14
C LYS A 152 -0.12 -23.55 -6.70
N VAL A 153 -1.27 -24.21 -6.60
CA VAL A 153 -1.32 -25.64 -6.36
C VAL A 153 -0.46 -26.17 -7.49
N ALA A 154 0.82 -26.36 -7.21
CA ALA A 154 1.66 -27.12 -8.07
C ALA A 154 0.89 -28.43 -8.19
N GLN A 155 0.27 -28.67 -9.33
CA GLN A 155 -0.15 -30.01 -9.67
C GLN A 155 1.13 -30.79 -9.44
N LYS A 156 1.21 -31.43 -8.28
CA LYS A 156 2.23 -32.42 -8.02
C LYS A 156 1.98 -33.45 -9.09
N ASN A 157 2.69 -33.31 -10.22
CA ASN A 157 2.87 -34.38 -11.17
C ASN A 157 3.61 -35.47 -10.38
N THR A 158 2.86 -36.13 -9.51
CA THR A 158 3.36 -37.30 -8.81
C THR A 158 3.67 -38.32 -9.88
N VAL A 159 4.75 -39.07 -9.69
CA VAL A 159 5.13 -40.18 -10.58
C VAL A 159 3.90 -41.04 -10.90
N ALA A 160 2.97 -41.17 -9.92
CA ALA A 160 1.69 -41.85 -10.09
C ALA A 160 0.79 -41.31 -11.23
N SER A 161 0.88 -40.01 -11.58
CA SER A 161 0.08 -39.44 -12.67
C SER A 161 0.65 -39.72 -14.06
N ARG A 162 1.86 -40.27 -14.15
CA ARG A 162 2.56 -40.62 -15.39
C ARG A 162 2.69 -42.13 -15.62
N ILE A 163 2.24 -42.94 -14.67
CA ILE A 163 2.31 -44.39 -14.74
C ILE A 163 0.96 -44.92 -15.28
N ASP A 164 1.03 -45.87 -16.21
CA ASP A 164 -0.16 -46.58 -16.71
C ASP A 164 -0.96 -47.10 -15.53
N PRO A 165 -2.30 -46.93 -15.53
CA PRO A 165 -3.18 -47.40 -14.45
C PRO A 165 -3.02 -48.88 -14.08
N ALA A 166 -2.72 -49.73 -15.05
CA ALA A 166 -2.48 -51.16 -14.82
C ALA A 166 -1.21 -51.42 -14.05
N VAL A 167 -0.14 -50.63 -14.34
CA VAL A 167 1.15 -50.72 -13.64
C VAL A 167 1.00 -50.15 -12.22
N LEU A 168 0.23 -49.09 -12.06
CA LEU A 168 -0.03 -48.47 -10.75
C LEU A 168 -0.81 -49.45 -9.83
N ALA A 169 -1.79 -50.17 -10.36
CA ALA A 169 -2.54 -51.16 -9.61
C ALA A 169 -1.62 -52.32 -9.13
N LYS A 170 -0.73 -52.78 -10.00
CA LYS A 170 0.24 -53.84 -9.67
C LYS A 170 1.27 -53.42 -8.60
N LEU A 171 1.73 -52.19 -8.65
CA LEU A 171 2.63 -51.61 -7.63
C LEU A 171 1.92 -51.46 -6.26
N LYS A 172 0.63 -51.13 -6.26
CA LYS A 172 -0.17 -51.03 -5.03
C LYS A 172 -0.38 -52.43 -4.42
N ALA A 173 -0.73 -53.44 -5.21
CA ALA A 173 -0.87 -54.81 -4.73
C ALA A 173 0.44 -55.37 -4.10
N MET A 174 1.57 -55.09 -4.71
CA MET A 174 2.88 -55.45 -4.17
C MET A 174 3.19 -54.75 -2.83
N ARG A 175 2.83 -53.48 -2.70
CA ARG A 175 3.02 -52.74 -1.46
C ARG A 175 2.19 -53.28 -0.31
N ASP A 176 0.96 -53.66 -0.61
CA ASP A 176 -0.03 -54.06 0.39
C ASP A 176 0.04 -55.58 0.74
N GLY A 177 1.06 -56.28 0.22
CA GLY A 177 1.46 -57.61 0.69
C GLY A 177 0.56 -58.77 0.22
N GLU A 178 -0.30 -58.54 -0.78
CA GLU A 178 -1.06 -59.62 -1.44
C GLU A 178 -0.10 -60.41 -2.36
N SER A 179 0.58 -61.38 -1.76
CA SER A 179 1.26 -62.44 -2.50
C SER A 179 0.17 -63.38 -3.08
N GLU A 180 0.24 -63.57 -4.37
CA GLU A 180 -0.62 -64.61 -5.00
C GLU A 180 -0.37 -65.99 -4.32
N PRO A 181 -1.43 -66.75 -4.03
CA PRO A 181 -1.23 -68.12 -3.52
C PRO A 181 -0.62 -68.95 -4.63
N HIS A 182 0.52 -69.57 -4.35
CA HIS A 182 1.11 -70.57 -5.18
C HIS A 182 0.10 -71.73 -5.28
N GLY A 183 -0.54 -71.87 -6.44
CA GLY A 183 -1.27 -73.03 -6.81
C GLY A 183 -0.33 -74.21 -7.12
N ARG A 184 -0.64 -75.31 -6.50
CA ARG A 184 -0.02 -76.59 -6.80
C ARG A 184 -0.41 -77.09 -8.21
#